data_18eacb73b97715ee7e7e38f1727a73a0
#
_entry.id   18eacb73b97715ee7e7e38f1727a73a0
#
_cell.length_a   1.000
_cell.length_b   1.000
_cell.length_c   1.000
_cell.angle_alpha   90.00
_cell.angle_beta   90.00
_cell.angle_gamma   90.00
#
_symmetry.space_group_name_H-M   'P 1'
#
loop_
_entity.id
_entity.type
_entity.pdbx_description
1 polymer ?
#
loop_
_entity_poly.entity_id
_entity_poly.type
_entity_poly.pdbx_seq_one_letter_code
_entity_poly.pdbx_strand_id
1 'polypeptide(L)'
;GGDVEMKRSARFFGLDFAAFQKRFSEMPPEERNRYHQKLVSSVSQAAVPVGDLTTDYGSYPGIEEFSVKAEGYAIRQGKYLYLGLPAMVSALQGVDNDTRKNPLYRSSYSNQTVSIEVALPEKVKGVLLMPPEKMKFAPCSLGELDLETRLVHEKDGLTPSGIVVREDVRFNPALILPEEYPQVLDVQKILSRPSSRMIVLEME
;
A
#
# COMPACT_ATOMS: atom_id res chain seq x y z
N GLY A 1 16.73 -4.92 -17.36
CA GLY A 1 16.56 -5.32 -15.97
C GLY A 1 15.10 -5.28 -15.58
N GLY A 2 14.81 -5.66 -14.41
CA GLY A 2 13.50 -5.55 -13.74
C GLY A 2 13.64 -4.73 -12.47
N ASP A 3 14.58 -3.78 -12.47
CA ASP A 3 14.87 -2.94 -11.31
C ASP A 3 13.78 -1.89 -11.16
N VAL A 4 13.39 -1.62 -9.93
CA VAL A 4 12.32 -0.70 -9.61
C VAL A 4 12.74 0.21 -8.47
N GLU A 5 12.42 1.48 -8.59
CA GLU A 5 12.52 2.44 -7.50
C GLU A 5 11.11 2.77 -7.00
N MET A 6 10.94 2.72 -5.68
CA MET A 6 9.67 3.00 -5.03
C MET A 6 9.88 3.97 -3.88
N LYS A 7 8.97 4.94 -3.75
CA LYS A 7 8.84 5.79 -2.56
C LYS A 7 7.53 5.44 -1.87
N ARG A 8 7.58 5.19 -0.56
CA ARG A 8 6.39 5.03 0.27
C ARG A 8 6.28 6.21 1.23
N SER A 9 5.10 6.79 1.30
CA SER A 9 4.72 7.80 2.28
C SER A 9 3.48 7.32 3.04
N ALA A 10 3.51 7.38 4.36
CA ALA A 10 2.37 7.07 5.21
C ALA A 10 2.04 8.25 6.12
N ARG A 11 0.76 8.53 6.30
CA ARG A 11 0.23 9.53 7.22
C ARG A 11 -0.66 8.86 8.25
N PHE A 12 -0.44 9.17 9.51
CA PHE A 12 -1.12 8.58 10.64
C PHE A 12 -2.02 9.61 11.32
N PHE A 13 -3.25 9.22 11.60
CA PHE A 13 -4.26 10.10 12.21
C PHE A 13 -4.82 9.47 13.48
N GLY A 14 -5.47 10.27 14.33
CA GLY A 14 -6.18 9.82 15.53
C GLY A 14 -5.32 8.94 16.44
N LEU A 15 -5.80 7.74 16.77
CA LEU A 15 -5.09 6.79 17.65
C LEU A 15 -3.82 6.23 16.98
N ASP A 16 -3.79 6.09 15.66
CA ASP A 16 -2.58 5.67 14.95
C ASP A 16 -1.48 6.72 15.07
N PHE A 17 -1.83 8.01 15.02
CA PHE A 17 -0.88 9.08 15.30
C PHE A 17 -0.34 9.01 16.71
N ALA A 18 -1.20 8.85 17.73
CA ALA A 18 -0.77 8.74 19.11
C ALA A 18 0.20 7.56 19.32
N ALA A 19 -0.10 6.41 18.72
CA ALA A 19 0.76 5.23 18.77
C ALA A 19 2.09 5.45 18.02
N PHE A 20 2.06 6.11 16.86
CA PHE A 20 3.23 6.48 16.08
C PHE A 20 4.13 7.46 16.86
N GLN A 21 3.56 8.53 17.40
CA GLN A 21 4.26 9.52 18.21
C GLN A 21 4.94 8.88 19.42
N LYS A 22 4.21 8.08 20.19
CA LYS A 22 4.77 7.37 21.35
C LYS A 22 5.94 6.48 20.93
N ARG A 23 5.76 5.67 19.89
CA ARG A 23 6.81 4.78 19.39
C ARG A 23 8.09 5.54 19.05
N PHE A 24 8.00 6.59 18.23
CA PHE A 24 9.19 7.28 17.73
C PHE A 24 9.82 8.23 18.75
N SER A 25 9.07 8.74 19.71
CA SER A 25 9.63 9.53 20.83
C SER A 25 10.46 8.68 21.80
N GLU A 26 10.11 7.39 21.93
CA GLU A 26 10.78 6.46 22.87
C GLU A 26 11.82 5.56 22.16
N MET A 27 11.83 5.51 20.81
CA MET A 27 12.65 4.58 20.04
C MET A 27 14.13 4.99 19.97
N PRO A 28 15.06 4.16 20.49
CA PRO A 28 16.48 4.39 20.36
C PRO A 28 16.96 4.42 18.89
N PRO A 29 18.07 5.13 18.58
CA PRO A 29 18.59 5.21 17.20
C PRO A 29 18.86 3.85 16.54
N GLU A 30 19.38 2.88 17.31
CA GLU A 30 19.65 1.54 16.79
C GLU A 30 18.37 0.79 16.42
N GLU A 31 17.30 0.94 17.20
CA GLU A 31 16.00 0.36 16.89
C GLU A 31 15.35 1.03 15.67
N ARG A 32 15.57 2.34 15.50
CA ARG A 32 15.10 3.08 14.32
C ARG A 32 15.75 2.54 13.04
N ASN A 33 17.05 2.25 13.08
CA ASN A 33 17.75 1.63 11.96
C ASN A 33 17.21 0.23 11.64
N ARG A 34 16.98 -0.60 12.66
CA ARG A 34 16.37 -1.93 12.47
C ARG A 34 14.95 -1.83 11.92
N TYR A 35 14.19 -0.87 12.39
CA TYR A 35 12.83 -0.59 11.90
C TYR A 35 12.87 -0.19 10.41
N HIS A 36 13.77 0.72 10.02
CA HIS A 36 13.98 1.09 8.62
C HIS A 36 14.33 -0.12 7.76
N GLN A 37 15.28 -0.94 8.18
CA GLN A 37 15.65 -2.17 7.47
C GLN A 37 14.45 -3.13 7.31
N LYS A 38 13.60 -3.25 8.34
CA LYS A 38 12.39 -4.05 8.26
C LYS A 38 11.39 -3.49 7.23
N LEU A 39 11.22 -2.18 7.16
CA LEU A 39 10.37 -1.54 6.15
C LEU A 39 10.90 -1.81 4.73
N VAL A 40 12.19 -1.63 4.51
CA VAL A 40 12.87 -1.90 3.23
C VAL A 40 12.66 -3.37 2.82
N SER A 41 12.95 -4.30 3.73
CA SER A 41 12.80 -5.75 3.47
C SER A 41 11.34 -6.17 3.24
N SER A 42 10.37 -5.40 3.73
CA SER A 42 8.94 -5.66 3.48
C SER A 42 8.53 -5.42 2.02
N VAL A 43 9.29 -4.62 1.29
CA VAL A 43 9.10 -4.43 -0.16
C VAL A 43 9.65 -5.61 -0.93
N SER A 44 10.90 -5.99 -0.66
CA SER A 44 11.59 -7.15 -1.24
C SER A 44 12.81 -7.48 -0.38
N GLN A 45 13.17 -8.77 -0.32
CA GLN A 45 14.43 -9.18 0.34
C GLN A 45 15.68 -8.64 -0.36
N ALA A 46 15.58 -8.36 -1.66
CA ALA A 46 16.66 -7.76 -2.45
C ALA A 46 16.60 -6.22 -2.47
N ALA A 47 15.65 -5.60 -1.76
CA ALA A 47 15.55 -4.16 -1.73
C ALA A 47 16.67 -3.54 -0.89
N VAL A 48 17.20 -2.42 -1.39
CA VAL A 48 18.15 -1.58 -0.66
C VAL A 48 17.53 -0.20 -0.41
N PRO A 49 17.81 0.45 0.73
CA PRO A 49 17.29 1.77 1.01
C PRO A 49 17.93 2.81 0.07
N VAL A 50 17.15 3.82 -0.30
CA VAL A 50 17.61 5.03 -0.99
C VAL A 50 17.43 6.19 -0.03
N GLY A 51 18.51 6.60 0.64
CA GLY A 51 18.46 7.58 1.72
C GLY A 51 17.94 7.01 3.04
N ASP A 52 17.66 7.91 3.96
CA ASP A 52 17.24 7.57 5.32
C ASP A 52 15.71 7.53 5.47
N LEU A 53 15.24 6.84 6.52
CA LEU A 53 13.86 6.90 6.97
C LEU A 53 13.56 8.30 7.50
N THR A 54 12.61 8.99 6.88
CA THR A 54 12.09 10.28 7.36
C THR A 54 10.84 10.05 8.20
N THR A 55 10.82 10.63 9.41
CA THR A 55 9.67 10.58 10.31
C THR A 55 9.40 11.94 10.90
N ASP A 56 8.15 12.41 10.79
CA ASP A 56 7.64 13.55 11.56
C ASP A 56 6.56 13.04 12.51
N TYR A 57 6.94 12.90 13.78
CA TYR A 57 6.05 12.50 14.87
C TYR A 57 5.78 13.65 15.85
N GLY A 58 6.36 14.83 15.59
CA GLY A 58 6.13 16.04 16.35
C GLY A 58 4.92 16.84 15.88
N SER A 59 4.52 16.68 14.63
CA SER A 59 3.41 17.39 13.98
C SER A 59 2.26 16.45 13.64
N TYR A 60 1.04 16.97 13.61
CA TYR A 60 -0.14 16.22 13.19
C TYR A 60 -0.52 16.57 11.74
N PRO A 61 -0.79 15.59 10.87
CA PRO A 61 -0.68 14.15 11.07
C PRO A 61 0.78 13.69 11.16
N GLY A 62 1.03 12.52 11.80
CA GLY A 62 2.35 11.90 11.77
C GLY A 62 2.71 11.45 10.35
N ILE A 63 3.97 11.60 9.96
CA ILE A 63 4.46 11.26 8.60
C ILE A 63 5.63 10.28 8.71
N GLU A 64 5.61 9.25 7.85
CA GLU A 64 6.70 8.30 7.65
C GLU A 64 6.96 8.16 6.16
N GLU A 65 8.21 8.39 5.74
CA GLU A 65 8.60 8.23 4.34
C GLU A 65 9.92 7.47 4.22
N PHE A 66 10.00 6.60 3.24
CA PHE A 66 11.24 5.95 2.83
C PHE A 66 11.21 5.62 1.33
N SER A 67 12.40 5.47 0.77
CA SER A 67 12.58 5.06 -0.62
C SER A 67 13.45 3.81 -0.70
N VAL A 68 13.18 2.98 -1.70
CA VAL A 68 13.92 1.75 -1.95
C VAL A 68 14.23 1.59 -3.43
N LYS A 69 15.35 0.93 -3.71
CA LYS A 69 15.66 0.34 -5.00
C LYS A 69 15.66 -1.18 -4.84
N ALA A 70 14.91 -1.87 -5.69
CA ALA A 70 14.82 -3.32 -5.70
C ALA A 70 15.26 -3.86 -7.06
N GLU A 71 16.41 -4.51 -7.11
CA GLU A 71 16.96 -5.12 -8.32
C GLU A 71 16.19 -6.39 -8.66
N GLY A 72 15.86 -6.58 -9.95
CA GLY A 72 15.14 -7.76 -10.43
C GLY A 72 13.74 -7.93 -9.86
N TYR A 73 13.16 -6.89 -9.27
CA TYR A 73 11.83 -6.95 -8.63
C TYR A 73 10.71 -7.23 -9.62
N ALA A 74 10.74 -6.59 -10.79
CA ALA A 74 9.77 -6.81 -11.84
C ALA A 74 10.18 -7.98 -12.73
N ILE A 75 9.24 -8.86 -13.04
CA ILE A 75 9.44 -10.06 -13.86
C ILE A 75 9.26 -9.69 -15.32
N ARG A 76 10.30 -9.90 -16.15
CA ARG A 76 10.22 -9.69 -17.59
C ARG A 76 9.85 -10.98 -18.31
N GLN A 77 8.83 -10.90 -19.16
CA GLN A 77 8.42 -11.99 -20.05
C GLN A 77 8.22 -11.43 -21.47
N GLY A 78 9.19 -11.66 -22.34
CA GLY A 78 9.22 -11.07 -23.67
C GLY A 78 9.23 -9.54 -23.63
N LYS A 79 8.23 -8.94 -24.24
CA LYS A 79 8.01 -7.48 -24.24
C LYS A 79 7.23 -6.97 -23.03
N TYR A 80 6.81 -7.83 -22.12
CA TYR A 80 6.01 -7.46 -20.96
C TYR A 80 6.86 -7.43 -19.70
N LEU A 81 6.58 -6.46 -18.83
CA LEU A 81 7.14 -6.34 -17.50
C LEU A 81 6.01 -6.40 -16.46
N TYR A 82 6.09 -7.36 -15.56
CA TYR A 82 5.11 -7.59 -14.51
C TYR A 82 5.66 -7.10 -13.18
N LEU A 83 4.96 -6.16 -12.57
CA LEU A 83 5.35 -5.53 -11.31
C LEU A 83 4.25 -5.76 -10.28
N GLY A 84 4.56 -6.46 -9.18
CA GLY A 84 3.68 -6.56 -8.03
C GLY A 84 3.81 -5.31 -7.14
N LEU A 85 2.70 -4.72 -6.73
CA LEU A 85 2.73 -3.69 -5.69
C LEU A 85 2.90 -4.33 -4.31
N PRO A 86 3.72 -3.76 -3.42
CA PRO A 86 3.77 -4.19 -2.03
C PRO A 86 2.39 -4.15 -1.39
N ALA A 87 2.14 -5.03 -0.43
CA ALA A 87 0.88 -5.02 0.29
C ALA A 87 0.68 -3.67 1.00
N MET A 88 -0.39 -2.95 0.63
CA MET A 88 -0.74 -1.65 1.22
C MET A 88 -1.73 -1.84 2.36
N VAL A 89 -2.79 -2.61 2.13
CA VAL A 89 -3.73 -3.05 3.17
C VAL A 89 -3.40 -4.48 3.57
N SER A 90 -3.23 -4.72 4.85
CA SER A 90 -3.25 -6.07 5.39
C SER A 90 -4.60 -6.71 5.06
N ALA A 91 -4.59 -7.95 4.57
CA ALA A 91 -5.81 -8.71 4.38
C ALA A 91 -6.73 -8.56 5.59
N LEU A 92 -8.02 -8.40 5.36
CA LEU A 92 -8.99 -8.26 6.45
C LEU A 92 -8.97 -9.56 7.27
N GLN A 93 -8.26 -9.54 8.42
CA GLN A 93 -8.08 -10.72 9.26
C GLN A 93 -9.42 -11.32 9.67
N GLY A 94 -9.54 -12.65 9.61
CA GLY A 94 -10.75 -13.37 9.97
C GLY A 94 -11.86 -13.32 8.93
N VAL A 95 -11.59 -12.80 7.71
CA VAL A 95 -12.50 -12.77 6.57
C VAL A 95 -12.02 -13.78 5.54
N ASP A 96 -12.10 -15.06 5.89
CA ASP A 96 -11.59 -16.19 5.13
C ASP A 96 -12.67 -17.27 4.82
N ASN A 97 -13.80 -17.22 5.51
CA ASN A 97 -14.92 -18.13 5.28
C ASN A 97 -15.98 -17.49 4.38
N ASP A 98 -16.61 -18.28 3.52
CA ASP A 98 -17.67 -17.79 2.62
C ASP A 98 -18.95 -17.38 3.37
N THR A 99 -19.19 -17.93 4.54
CA THR A 99 -20.37 -17.63 5.39
C THR A 99 -20.00 -17.63 6.87
N ARG A 100 -20.77 -16.87 7.66
CA ARG A 100 -20.66 -16.87 9.12
C ARG A 100 -22.04 -17.01 9.77
N LYS A 101 -22.09 -17.78 10.85
CA LYS A 101 -23.28 -17.91 11.70
C LYS A 101 -23.23 -16.99 12.92
N ASN A 102 -22.02 -16.62 13.35
CA ASN A 102 -21.77 -15.77 14.50
C ASN A 102 -21.15 -14.43 14.06
N PRO A 103 -21.42 -13.33 14.77
CA PRO A 103 -20.78 -12.06 14.51
C PRO A 103 -19.26 -12.15 14.53
N LEU A 104 -18.59 -11.34 13.71
CA LEU A 104 -17.14 -11.16 13.71
C LEU A 104 -16.80 -9.88 14.46
N TYR A 105 -16.16 -10.02 15.62
CA TYR A 105 -15.62 -8.87 16.32
C TYR A 105 -14.21 -8.54 15.79
N ARG A 106 -14.03 -7.29 15.42
CA ARG A 106 -12.74 -6.70 15.08
C ARG A 106 -12.39 -5.61 16.07
N SER A 107 -11.29 -5.80 16.79
CA SER A 107 -10.78 -4.80 17.75
C SER A 107 -9.80 -3.81 17.11
N SER A 108 -9.40 -4.02 15.85
CA SER A 108 -8.40 -3.19 15.20
C SER A 108 -8.98 -1.82 14.81
N TYR A 109 -8.22 -0.79 15.13
CA TYR A 109 -8.40 0.57 14.65
C TYR A 109 -7.33 0.84 13.58
N SER A 110 -7.70 1.54 12.51
CA SER A 110 -6.74 2.06 11.53
C SER A 110 -7.25 3.37 10.95
N ASN A 111 -6.44 4.41 11.01
CA ASN A 111 -6.72 5.69 10.39
C ASN A 111 -5.43 6.23 9.79
N GLN A 112 -5.18 5.84 8.55
CA GLN A 112 -3.94 6.16 7.84
C GLN A 112 -4.18 6.36 6.35
N THR A 113 -3.33 7.18 5.76
CA THR A 113 -3.17 7.28 4.31
C THR A 113 -1.79 6.71 3.95
N VAL A 114 -1.73 5.81 2.99
CA VAL A 114 -0.49 5.27 2.44
C VAL A 114 -0.43 5.61 0.96
N SER A 115 0.71 6.12 0.49
CA SER A 115 0.99 6.34 -0.92
C SER A 115 2.27 5.61 -1.32
N ILE A 116 2.22 4.92 -2.45
CA ILE A 116 3.39 4.31 -3.08
C ILE A 116 3.55 4.94 -4.46
N GLU A 117 4.73 5.51 -4.68
CA GLU A 117 5.15 6.01 -5.98
C GLU A 117 6.15 5.01 -6.57
N VAL A 118 5.85 4.54 -7.77
CA VAL A 118 6.68 3.62 -8.54
C VAL A 118 7.22 4.37 -9.73
N ALA A 119 8.54 4.54 -9.82
CA ALA A 119 9.17 5.07 -11.01
C ALA A 119 9.14 4.00 -12.13
N LEU A 120 8.65 4.36 -13.30
CA LEU A 120 8.64 3.46 -14.43
C LEU A 120 10.02 3.44 -15.11
N PRO A 121 10.45 2.28 -15.66
CA PRO A 121 11.69 2.20 -16.41
C PRO A 121 11.59 3.01 -17.71
N GLU A 122 12.74 3.43 -18.22
CA GLU A 122 12.81 3.99 -19.58
C GLU A 122 12.31 2.97 -20.62
N LYS A 123 11.78 3.48 -21.74
CA LYS A 123 11.28 2.66 -22.86
C LYS A 123 9.97 1.90 -22.57
N VAL A 124 9.17 2.38 -21.65
CA VAL A 124 7.78 1.93 -21.51
C VAL A 124 6.98 2.46 -22.68
N LYS A 125 6.42 1.54 -23.48
CA LYS A 125 5.53 1.86 -24.58
C LYS A 125 4.10 2.16 -24.12
N GLY A 126 3.66 1.45 -23.05
CA GLY A 126 2.34 1.65 -22.47
C GLY A 126 2.11 0.84 -21.22
N VAL A 127 1.06 1.21 -20.49
CA VAL A 127 0.57 0.50 -19.31
C VAL A 127 -0.65 -0.31 -19.72
N LEU A 128 -0.54 -1.64 -19.62
CA LEU A 128 -1.60 -2.57 -20.04
C LEU A 128 -2.55 -2.94 -18.91
N LEU A 129 -2.02 -3.00 -17.70
CA LEU A 129 -2.78 -3.28 -16.48
C LEU A 129 -2.23 -2.43 -15.34
N MET A 130 -3.10 -1.83 -14.58
CA MET A 130 -2.81 -1.21 -13.29
C MET A 130 -4.03 -1.38 -12.39
N PRO A 131 -3.91 -1.20 -11.06
CA PRO A 131 -5.07 -1.15 -10.18
C PRO A 131 -6.10 -0.12 -10.69
N PRO A 132 -7.39 -0.30 -10.40
CA PRO A 132 -8.42 0.64 -10.81
C PRO A 132 -8.11 2.08 -10.40
N GLU A 133 -8.43 3.05 -11.25
CA GLU A 133 -8.18 4.47 -10.99
C GLU A 133 -8.80 4.93 -9.68
N LYS A 134 -9.97 4.42 -9.35
CA LYS A 134 -10.67 4.74 -8.10
C LYS A 134 -11.54 3.59 -7.66
N MET A 135 -11.39 3.21 -6.38
CA MET A 135 -12.29 2.31 -5.69
C MET A 135 -12.60 2.87 -4.31
N LYS A 136 -13.86 2.84 -3.93
CA LYS A 136 -14.31 3.22 -2.60
C LYS A 136 -15.13 2.09 -2.00
N PHE A 137 -14.77 1.72 -0.78
CA PHE A 137 -15.48 0.71 -0.01
C PHE A 137 -15.87 1.29 1.35
N ALA A 138 -17.14 1.12 1.70
CA ALA A 138 -17.66 1.45 3.00
C ALA A 138 -18.50 0.27 3.51
N PRO A 139 -17.86 -0.89 3.80
CA PRO A 139 -18.58 -2.07 4.19
C PRO A 139 -19.05 -1.92 5.64
N CYS A 140 -20.34 -1.75 5.83
CA CYS A 140 -21.01 -1.79 7.13
C CYS A 140 -20.37 -0.90 8.22
N SER A 141 -20.43 -1.36 9.47
CA SER A 141 -19.91 -0.68 10.66
C SER A 141 -18.36 -0.65 10.73
N LEU A 142 -17.67 -1.37 9.87
CA LEU A 142 -16.18 -1.44 9.88
C LEU A 142 -15.54 -0.10 9.57
N GLY A 143 -16.11 0.67 8.64
CA GLY A 143 -15.58 1.96 8.22
C GLY A 143 -15.35 2.05 6.72
N GLU A 144 -14.33 2.80 6.30
CA GLU A 144 -14.09 3.17 4.91
C GLU A 144 -12.69 2.77 4.46
N LEU A 145 -12.59 2.40 3.17
CA LEU A 145 -11.36 2.20 2.43
C LEU A 145 -11.51 2.88 1.06
N ASP A 146 -10.64 3.81 0.75
CA ASP A 146 -10.53 4.41 -0.57
C ASP A 146 -9.19 4.02 -1.19
N LEU A 147 -9.22 3.55 -2.45
CA LEU A 147 -8.02 3.26 -3.25
C LEU A 147 -8.06 4.10 -4.51
N GLU A 148 -6.96 4.80 -4.78
CA GLU A 148 -6.79 5.63 -5.97
C GLU A 148 -5.48 5.27 -6.67
N THR A 149 -5.52 5.08 -7.99
CA THR A 149 -4.34 4.85 -8.81
C THR A 149 -4.24 5.91 -9.88
N ARG A 150 -3.07 6.53 -10.01
CA ARG A 150 -2.82 7.59 -10.97
C ARG A 150 -1.55 7.31 -11.77
N LEU A 151 -1.65 7.42 -13.09
CA LEU A 151 -0.52 7.44 -13.98
C LEU A 151 0.13 8.83 -13.98
N VAL A 152 1.44 8.88 -13.84
CA VAL A 152 2.24 10.11 -13.94
C VAL A 152 2.93 10.10 -15.29
N HIS A 153 2.92 11.26 -15.97
CA HIS A 153 3.56 11.43 -17.27
C HIS A 153 4.75 12.38 -17.15
N GLU A 154 5.66 12.30 -18.09
CA GLU A 154 6.73 13.28 -18.26
C GLU A 154 6.18 14.66 -18.65
N LYS A 155 7.07 15.66 -18.79
CA LYS A 155 6.69 17.03 -19.14
C LYS A 155 5.99 17.14 -20.50
N ASP A 156 6.16 16.16 -21.37
CA ASP A 156 5.48 16.07 -22.68
C ASP A 156 3.98 15.71 -22.54
N GLY A 157 3.55 15.26 -21.35
CA GLY A 157 2.19 14.84 -21.06
C GLY A 157 1.76 13.51 -21.71
N LEU A 158 2.65 12.84 -22.43
CA LEU A 158 2.36 11.63 -23.20
C LEU A 158 3.12 10.41 -22.68
N THR A 159 4.39 10.59 -22.30
CA THR A 159 5.25 9.48 -21.88
C THR A 159 4.99 9.12 -20.43
N PRO A 160 4.56 7.86 -20.12
CA PRO A 160 4.41 7.42 -18.74
C PRO A 160 5.74 7.40 -18.01
N SER A 161 5.86 8.08 -16.88
CA SER A 161 7.08 8.13 -16.07
C SER A 161 6.93 7.51 -14.69
N GLY A 162 5.71 7.36 -14.19
CA GLY A 162 5.46 6.81 -12.88
C GLY A 162 4.01 6.39 -12.66
N ILE A 163 3.80 5.64 -11.59
CA ILE A 163 2.47 5.29 -11.10
C ILE A 163 2.43 5.62 -9.61
N VAL A 164 1.37 6.30 -9.20
CA VAL A 164 1.08 6.57 -7.78
C VAL A 164 -0.15 5.79 -7.39
N VAL A 165 -0.01 4.97 -6.36
CA VAL A 165 -1.14 4.27 -5.73
C VAL A 165 -1.31 4.84 -4.33
N ARG A 166 -2.51 5.32 -4.02
CA ARG A 166 -2.86 5.87 -2.73
C ARG A 166 -4.00 5.08 -2.10
N GLU A 167 -3.87 4.83 -0.82
CA GLU A 167 -4.85 4.14 -0.01
C GLU A 167 -5.17 4.97 1.23
N ASP A 168 -6.44 5.28 1.43
CA ASP A 168 -6.96 5.91 2.64
C ASP A 168 -7.80 4.87 3.40
N VAL A 169 -7.40 4.55 4.63
CA VAL A 169 -8.07 3.58 5.50
C VAL A 169 -8.59 4.29 6.74
N ARG A 170 -9.86 4.07 7.05
CA ARG A 170 -10.53 4.54 8.26
C ARG A 170 -11.38 3.42 8.85
N PHE A 171 -10.73 2.51 9.58
CA PHE A 171 -11.40 1.40 10.24
C PHE A 171 -11.55 1.65 11.73
N ASN A 172 -12.71 1.32 12.26
CA ASN A 172 -13.01 1.35 13.69
C ASN A 172 -13.18 -0.07 14.24
N PRO A 173 -13.00 -0.27 15.55
CA PRO A 173 -13.47 -1.50 16.19
C PRO A 173 -14.96 -1.71 15.87
N ALA A 174 -15.29 -2.89 15.39
CA ALA A 174 -16.64 -3.18 14.92
C ALA A 174 -17.09 -4.60 15.25
N LEU A 175 -18.40 -4.76 15.47
CA LEU A 175 -19.07 -6.05 15.51
C LEU A 175 -19.81 -6.22 14.17
N ILE A 176 -19.25 -7.03 13.28
CA ILE A 176 -19.82 -7.29 11.96
C ILE A 176 -20.82 -8.43 12.09
N LEU A 177 -22.07 -8.14 11.84
CA LEU A 177 -23.15 -9.12 11.93
C LEU A 177 -23.10 -10.11 10.75
N PRO A 178 -23.67 -11.34 10.90
CA PRO A 178 -23.68 -12.33 9.82
C PRO A 178 -24.28 -11.81 8.51
N GLU A 179 -25.28 -10.96 8.58
CA GLU A 179 -25.94 -10.31 7.43
C GLU A 179 -25.08 -9.23 6.76
N GLU A 180 -24.16 -8.60 7.49
CA GLU A 180 -23.21 -7.61 6.97
C GLU A 180 -21.92 -8.26 6.41
N TYR A 181 -21.61 -9.47 6.87
CA TYR A 181 -20.37 -10.17 6.54
C TYR A 181 -20.12 -10.34 5.03
N PRO A 182 -21.13 -10.63 4.18
CA PRO A 182 -20.94 -10.71 2.73
C PRO A 182 -20.29 -9.45 2.11
N GLN A 183 -20.65 -8.26 2.61
CA GLN A 183 -20.08 -6.99 2.10
C GLN A 183 -18.59 -6.89 2.41
N VAL A 184 -18.16 -7.30 3.61
CA VAL A 184 -16.76 -7.32 4.01
C VAL A 184 -15.96 -8.38 3.22
N LEU A 185 -16.59 -9.54 2.99
CA LEU A 185 -16.02 -10.61 2.19
C LEU A 185 -15.80 -10.18 0.73
N ASP A 186 -16.72 -9.45 0.14
CA ASP A 186 -16.60 -8.93 -1.22
C ASP A 186 -15.42 -7.94 -1.34
N VAL A 187 -15.25 -7.05 -0.35
CA VAL A 187 -14.06 -6.17 -0.28
C VAL A 187 -12.78 -7.00 -0.19
N GLN A 188 -12.74 -8.00 0.69
CA GLN A 188 -11.59 -8.90 0.82
C GLN A 188 -11.26 -9.61 -0.50
N LYS A 189 -12.28 -10.13 -1.20
CA LYS A 189 -12.12 -10.78 -2.52
C LYS A 189 -11.55 -9.84 -3.57
N ILE A 190 -12.00 -8.58 -3.61
CA ILE A 190 -11.50 -7.57 -4.54
C ILE A 190 -10.05 -7.21 -4.24
N LEU A 191 -9.71 -6.95 -2.97
CA LEU A 191 -8.35 -6.62 -2.54
C LEU A 191 -7.36 -7.79 -2.77
N SER A 192 -7.86 -9.02 -2.76
CA SER A 192 -7.04 -10.23 -2.99
C SER A 192 -6.80 -10.54 -4.46
N ARG A 193 -7.49 -9.86 -5.40
CA ARG A 193 -7.30 -10.11 -6.84
C ARG A 193 -5.92 -9.63 -7.29
N PRO A 194 -5.21 -10.41 -8.12
CA PRO A 194 -3.93 -9.97 -8.69
C PRO A 194 -4.02 -8.62 -9.40
N SER A 195 -5.13 -8.35 -10.12
CA SER A 195 -5.36 -7.08 -10.81
C SER A 195 -5.41 -5.85 -9.89
N SER A 196 -5.70 -6.03 -8.62
CA SER A 196 -5.68 -4.94 -7.62
C SER A 196 -4.28 -4.62 -7.09
N ARG A 197 -3.27 -5.45 -7.43
CA ARG A 197 -1.90 -5.33 -6.91
C ARG A 197 -0.82 -5.48 -7.98
N MET A 198 -1.20 -5.55 -9.25
CA MET A 198 -0.27 -5.80 -10.33
C MET A 198 -0.30 -4.66 -11.35
N ILE A 199 0.88 -4.29 -11.79
CA ILE A 199 1.10 -3.40 -12.94
C ILE A 199 1.72 -4.24 -14.04
N VAL A 200 1.19 -4.14 -15.26
CA VAL A 200 1.76 -4.78 -16.45
C VAL A 200 2.10 -3.69 -17.46
N LEU A 201 3.37 -3.63 -17.83
CA LEU A 201 3.91 -2.67 -18.77
C LEU A 201 4.26 -3.36 -20.08
N GLU A 202 4.02 -2.68 -21.21
CA GLU A 202 4.58 -3.04 -22.50
C GLU A 202 5.86 -2.25 -22.70
N MET A 203 6.95 -2.97 -22.98
CA MET A 203 8.28 -2.40 -23.22
C MET A 203 8.56 -2.34 -24.72
N GLU A 204 9.39 -1.40 -25.15
CA GLU A 204 9.93 -1.37 -26.50
C GLU A 204 10.80 -2.60 -26.84
#